data_8da06390ff37e6b94eddd1548cedb6f9
#
_entry.id   8da06390ff37e6b94eddd1548cedb6f9
#
_cell.length_a   1.000
_cell.length_b   1.000
_cell.length_c   1.000
_cell.angle_alpha   90.00
_cell.angle_beta   90.00
_cell.angle_gamma   90.00
#
_symmetry.space_group_name_H-M   'P 1'
#
loop_
_entity.id
_entity.type
_entity.pdbx_description
1 polymer ?
#
loop_
_entity_poly.entity_id
_entity_poly.type
_entity_poly.pdbx_seq_one_letter_code
_entity_poly.pdbx_strand_id
1 'polypeptide(L)'
;MKRICVVGASNVEGQGDETGLGWVGVLGEMSAAAGLPFISYNLGVRGQTLAQITERAAPECAPRLPNAESGMIVMATGVNDLAHIRNAPPRLTLDDLAAILADALPAIQAVAPLVVIGPTPVHDAKMPML
;
A
#
# COMPACT_ATOMS: atom_id res chain seq x y z
N MET A 1 7.25 -11.91 17.62
CA MET A 1 7.45 -10.63 16.92
C MET A 1 6.34 -10.48 15.88
N LYS A 2 5.69 -9.31 15.81
CA LYS A 2 4.66 -9.05 14.82
C LYS A 2 5.23 -8.98 13.41
N ARG A 3 4.41 -9.28 12.41
CA ARG A 3 4.76 -9.21 10.99
C ARG A 3 3.77 -8.30 10.28
N ILE A 4 4.26 -7.42 9.44
CA ILE A 4 3.43 -6.46 8.70
C ILE A 4 3.74 -6.57 7.21
N CYS A 5 2.75 -6.87 6.40
CA CYS A 5 2.83 -6.74 4.96
C CYS A 5 2.32 -5.36 4.55
N VAL A 6 3.10 -4.60 3.83
CA VAL A 6 2.70 -3.29 3.31
C VAL A 6 2.57 -3.41 1.79
N VAL A 7 1.34 -3.37 1.30
CA VAL A 7 1.01 -3.56 -0.11
C VAL A 7 0.66 -2.22 -0.73
N GLY A 8 1.18 -1.94 -1.90
CA GLY A 8 0.91 -0.67 -2.58
C GLY A 8 1.71 -0.48 -3.86
N ALA A 9 1.82 0.75 -4.30
CA ALA A 9 2.52 1.13 -5.52
C ALA A 9 3.91 1.75 -5.22
N SER A 10 4.34 2.71 -6.01
CA SER A 10 5.66 3.35 -5.93
C SER A 10 5.93 4.07 -4.61
N ASN A 11 4.91 4.63 -3.99
CA ASN A 11 5.03 5.28 -2.68
C ASN A 11 5.32 4.28 -1.55
N VAL A 12 4.82 3.06 -1.65
CA VAL A 12 5.15 1.97 -0.72
C VAL A 12 6.53 1.43 -1.01
N GLU A 13 6.87 1.23 -2.28
CA GLU A 13 8.22 0.80 -2.68
C GLU A 13 9.31 1.76 -2.14
N GLY A 14 9.01 3.06 -2.05
CA GLY A 14 9.95 4.09 -1.62
C GLY A 14 10.59 4.84 -2.79
N GLN A 15 9.88 4.94 -3.92
CA GLN A 15 10.39 5.67 -5.08
C GLN A 15 10.70 7.13 -4.73
N GLY A 16 11.91 7.57 -5.04
CA GLY A 16 12.37 8.93 -4.79
C GLY A 16 13.03 9.13 -3.42
N ASP A 17 13.07 8.11 -2.57
CA ASP A 17 13.85 8.13 -1.34
C ASP A 17 15.29 7.67 -1.62
N GLU A 18 16.24 8.59 -1.47
CA GLU A 18 17.67 8.35 -1.70
C GLU A 18 18.27 7.32 -0.71
N THR A 19 17.65 7.14 0.45
CA THR A 19 18.09 6.15 1.45
C THR A 19 17.72 4.72 1.04
N GLY A 20 16.76 4.57 0.14
CA GLY A 20 16.23 3.27 -0.28
C GLY A 20 15.32 2.60 0.75
N LEU A 21 15.07 3.24 1.89
CA LEU A 21 14.21 2.69 2.96
C LEU A 21 12.72 2.90 2.67
N GLY A 22 12.37 4.04 2.08
CA GLY A 22 11.01 4.50 1.99
C GLY A 22 10.37 4.66 3.38
N TRP A 23 9.13 5.10 3.42
CA TRP A 23 8.43 5.27 4.71
C TRP A 23 8.23 3.93 5.45
N VAL A 24 8.16 2.82 4.75
CA VAL A 24 8.01 1.48 5.36
C VAL A 24 9.24 1.10 6.17
N GLY A 25 10.44 1.36 5.62
CA GLY A 25 11.69 1.13 6.34
C GLY A 25 11.86 2.07 7.52
N VAL A 26 11.57 3.36 7.33
CA VAL A 26 11.62 4.37 8.42
C VAL A 26 10.67 4.01 9.55
N LEU A 27 9.45 3.55 9.23
CA LEU A 27 8.50 3.08 10.25
C LEU A 27 9.08 1.91 11.06
N GLY A 28 9.76 0.97 10.39
CA GLY A 28 10.43 -0.15 11.04
C GLY A 28 11.52 0.31 12.02
N GLU A 29 12.36 1.26 11.62
CA GLU A 29 13.40 1.84 12.48
C GLU A 29 12.80 2.57 13.68
N MET A 30 11.80 3.42 13.45
CA MET A 30 11.11 4.16 14.53
C MET A 30 10.44 3.21 15.53
N SER A 31 9.81 2.16 15.05
CA SER A 31 9.15 1.16 15.89
C SER A 31 10.17 0.39 16.75
N ALA A 32 11.29 -0.01 16.14
CA ALA A 32 12.36 -0.68 16.87
C ALA A 32 12.96 0.23 17.94
N ALA A 33 13.20 1.51 17.64
CA ALA A 33 13.68 2.51 18.61
C ALA A 33 12.69 2.73 19.77
N ALA A 34 11.39 2.58 19.51
CA ALA A 34 10.34 2.64 20.53
C ALA A 34 10.16 1.34 21.34
N GLY A 35 10.98 0.33 21.12
CA GLY A 35 10.87 -0.97 21.80
C GLY A 35 9.74 -1.87 21.29
N LEU A 36 9.19 -1.58 20.11
CA LEU A 36 8.09 -2.31 19.47
C LEU A 36 8.50 -2.88 18.10
N PRO A 37 9.58 -3.65 18.00
CA PRO A 37 10.07 -4.14 16.71
C PRO A 37 9.07 -5.07 16.02
N PHE A 38 9.02 -4.99 14.70
CA PHE A 38 8.26 -5.89 13.84
C PHE A 38 9.05 -6.27 12.59
N ILE A 39 8.65 -7.34 11.93
CA ILE A 39 9.18 -7.70 10.61
C ILE A 39 8.27 -7.06 9.56
N SER A 40 8.83 -6.23 8.69
CA SER A 40 8.12 -5.63 7.56
C SER A 40 8.41 -6.36 6.26
N TYR A 41 7.38 -6.53 5.46
CA TYR A 41 7.48 -6.96 4.06
C TYR A 41 6.97 -5.80 3.20
N ASN A 42 7.89 -5.11 2.53
CA ASN A 42 7.53 -4.08 1.57
C ASN A 42 7.13 -4.74 0.25
N LEU A 43 5.85 -4.66 -0.09
CA LEU A 43 5.26 -5.25 -1.30
C LEU A 43 4.79 -4.13 -2.25
N GLY A 44 5.55 -3.04 -2.33
CA GLY A 44 5.33 -1.96 -3.27
C GLY A 44 5.72 -2.34 -4.70
N VAL A 45 4.88 -2.04 -5.69
CA VAL A 45 5.18 -2.22 -7.12
C VAL A 45 4.79 -0.97 -7.88
N ARG A 46 5.76 -0.34 -8.54
CA ARG A 46 5.57 0.92 -9.28
C ARG A 46 4.43 0.86 -10.27
N GLY A 47 3.66 1.93 -10.35
CA GLY A 47 2.63 2.15 -11.36
C GLY A 47 1.37 1.32 -11.18
N GLN A 48 1.29 0.45 -10.17
CA GLN A 48 0.12 -0.38 -9.98
C GLN A 48 -1.12 0.41 -9.56
N THR A 49 -2.24 0.00 -10.12
CA THR A 49 -3.58 0.47 -9.78
C THR A 49 -4.15 -0.28 -8.59
N LEU A 50 -5.25 0.21 -8.03
CA LEU A 50 -5.97 -0.46 -6.95
C LEU A 50 -6.35 -1.90 -7.33
N ALA A 51 -6.87 -2.12 -8.54
CA ALA A 51 -7.24 -3.45 -8.99
C ALA A 51 -6.06 -4.44 -8.98
N GLN A 52 -4.89 -4.01 -9.47
CA GLN A 52 -3.68 -4.84 -9.47
C GLN A 52 -3.16 -5.11 -8.05
N ILE A 53 -3.21 -4.11 -7.18
CA ILE A 53 -2.78 -4.24 -5.78
C ILE A 53 -3.69 -5.22 -5.04
N THR A 54 -5.01 -5.08 -5.17
CA THR A 54 -5.98 -5.93 -4.47
C THR A 54 -5.95 -7.38 -4.96
N GLU A 55 -5.71 -7.60 -6.25
CA GLU A 55 -5.59 -8.94 -6.82
C GLU A 55 -4.46 -9.76 -6.20
N ARG A 56 -3.32 -9.13 -5.92
CA ARG A 56 -2.16 -9.82 -5.36
C ARG A 56 -2.03 -9.75 -3.83
N ALA A 57 -2.79 -8.89 -3.16
CA ALA A 57 -2.62 -8.65 -1.73
C ALA A 57 -2.79 -9.93 -0.89
N ALA A 58 -3.89 -10.65 -1.04
CA ALA A 58 -4.14 -11.87 -0.27
C ALA A 58 -3.10 -12.98 -0.58
N PRO A 59 -2.85 -13.38 -1.85
CA PRO A 59 -1.91 -14.45 -2.15
C PRO A 59 -0.46 -14.13 -1.78
N GLU A 60 -0.04 -12.85 -1.81
CA GLU A 60 1.31 -12.48 -1.38
C GLU A 60 1.45 -12.38 0.14
N CYS A 61 0.43 -11.90 0.83
CA CYS A 61 0.47 -11.75 2.28
C CYS A 61 0.32 -13.08 3.04
N ALA A 62 -0.52 -13.99 2.55
CA ALA A 62 -0.81 -15.24 3.25
C ALA A 62 0.44 -16.06 3.64
N PRO A 63 1.41 -16.33 2.78
CA PRO A 63 2.60 -17.09 3.16
C PRO A 63 3.53 -16.33 4.12
N ARG A 64 3.44 -15.00 4.17
CA ARG A 64 4.25 -14.14 5.04
C ARG A 64 3.63 -13.94 6.42
N LEU A 65 2.32 -14.15 6.52
CA LEU A 65 1.51 -13.97 7.73
C LEU A 65 0.83 -15.29 8.14
N PRO A 66 1.60 -16.34 8.48
CA PRO A 66 1.03 -17.66 8.75
C PRO A 66 0.16 -17.70 10.02
N ASN A 67 0.22 -16.67 10.84
CA ASN A 67 -0.61 -16.48 12.03
C ASN A 67 -1.24 -15.08 11.99
N ALA A 68 -2.55 -15.03 11.74
CA ALA A 68 -3.31 -13.78 11.65
C ALA A 68 -3.26 -12.93 12.94
N GLU A 69 -3.17 -13.56 14.11
CA GLU A 69 -3.12 -12.84 15.40
C GLU A 69 -1.83 -12.04 15.59
N SER A 70 -0.75 -12.46 14.95
CA SER A 70 0.55 -11.78 14.99
C SER A 70 0.86 -10.99 13.73
N GLY A 71 -0.05 -10.99 12.75
CA GLY A 71 0.09 -10.34 11.45
C GLY A 71 -0.79 -9.12 11.27
N MET A 72 -0.41 -8.26 10.33
CA MET A 72 -1.21 -7.13 9.86
C MET A 72 -0.92 -6.88 8.38
N ILE A 73 -1.93 -6.46 7.64
CA ILE A 73 -1.79 -5.96 6.28
C ILE A 73 -2.06 -4.45 6.31
N VAL A 74 -1.15 -3.68 5.72
CA VAL A 74 -1.35 -2.25 5.44
C VAL A 74 -1.41 -2.10 3.92
N MET A 75 -2.50 -1.56 3.40
CA MET A 75 -2.67 -1.34 1.97
C MET A 75 -2.76 0.16 1.69
N ALA A 76 -1.76 0.70 0.98
CA ALA A 76 -1.70 2.11 0.59
C ALA A 76 -1.87 2.23 -0.93
N THR A 77 -2.96 2.86 -1.38
CA THR A 77 -3.36 2.82 -2.78
C THR A 77 -4.22 4.02 -3.20
N GLY A 78 -4.52 4.11 -4.48
CA GLY A 78 -5.47 5.06 -5.06
C GLY A 78 -4.83 6.22 -5.83
N VAL A 79 -3.56 6.53 -5.61
CA VAL A 79 -2.89 7.66 -6.28
C VAL A 79 -2.85 7.47 -7.80
N ASN A 80 -2.44 6.29 -8.28
CA ASN A 80 -2.34 6.01 -9.71
C ASN A 80 -3.70 5.94 -10.41
N ASP A 81 -4.75 5.62 -9.66
CA ASP A 81 -6.11 5.53 -10.19
C ASP A 81 -6.76 6.92 -10.34
N LEU A 82 -6.47 7.83 -9.41
CA LEU A 82 -7.07 9.16 -9.34
C LEU A 82 -6.22 10.26 -10.00
N ALA A 83 -4.99 9.96 -10.38
CA ALA A 83 -4.09 10.94 -10.98
C ALA A 83 -4.54 11.36 -12.39
N HIS A 84 -4.48 12.66 -12.64
CA HIS A 84 -4.59 13.25 -13.97
C HIS A 84 -3.21 13.29 -14.63
N ILE A 85 -2.85 12.23 -15.36
CA ILE A 85 -1.56 12.16 -16.03
C ILE A 85 -1.65 12.83 -17.38
N ARG A 86 -0.82 13.86 -17.63
CA ARG A 86 -0.79 14.63 -18.88
C ARG A 86 -2.17 15.18 -19.28
N ASN A 87 -2.92 15.70 -18.29
CA ASN A 87 -4.28 16.23 -18.47
C ASN A 87 -5.32 15.19 -18.93
N ALA A 88 -5.00 13.91 -18.90
CA ALA A 88 -6.00 12.86 -19.11
C ALA A 88 -6.92 12.74 -17.87
N PRO A 89 -8.18 12.34 -18.04
CA PRO A 89 -9.05 12.09 -16.90
C PRO A 89 -8.50 10.95 -16.03
N PRO A 90 -8.87 10.87 -14.73
CA PRO A 90 -8.51 9.76 -13.88
C PRO A 90 -8.92 8.43 -14.51
N ARG A 91 -8.15 7.39 -14.24
CA ARG A 91 -8.45 6.03 -14.77
C ARG A 91 -9.74 5.47 -14.20
N LEU A 92 -10.06 5.81 -12.96
CA LEU A 92 -11.23 5.33 -12.24
C LEU A 92 -11.93 6.49 -11.53
N THR A 93 -13.23 6.35 -11.33
CA THR A 93 -14.01 7.22 -10.46
C THR A 93 -13.90 6.76 -9.00
N LEU A 94 -14.37 7.57 -8.07
CA LEU A 94 -14.45 7.18 -6.66
C LEU A 94 -15.41 5.99 -6.45
N ASP A 95 -16.49 5.92 -7.22
CA ASP A 95 -17.44 4.81 -7.16
C ASP A 95 -16.80 3.50 -7.66
N ASP A 96 -15.99 3.56 -8.71
CA ASP A 96 -15.21 2.40 -9.19
C ASP A 96 -14.23 1.90 -8.12
N LEU A 97 -13.53 2.82 -7.46
CA LEU A 97 -12.61 2.47 -6.37
C LEU A 97 -13.36 1.82 -5.20
N ALA A 98 -14.50 2.36 -4.82
CA ALA A 98 -15.33 1.80 -3.75
C ALA A 98 -15.82 0.39 -4.10
N ALA A 99 -16.22 0.16 -5.34
CA ALA A 99 -16.66 -1.15 -5.82
C ALA A 99 -15.52 -2.19 -5.79
N ILE A 100 -14.33 -1.82 -6.27
CA ILE A 100 -13.14 -2.69 -6.23
C ILE A 100 -12.77 -3.06 -4.80
N LEU A 101 -12.77 -2.08 -3.89
CA LEU A 101 -12.49 -2.32 -2.47
C LEU A 101 -13.53 -3.26 -1.85
N ALA A 102 -14.82 -2.99 -2.07
CA ALA A 102 -15.89 -3.81 -1.51
C ALA A 102 -15.79 -5.27 -1.94
N ASP A 103 -15.37 -5.52 -3.18
CA ASP A 103 -15.18 -6.88 -3.71
C ASP A 103 -13.93 -7.56 -3.13
N ALA A 104 -12.83 -6.82 -3.00
CA ALA A 104 -11.53 -7.38 -2.61
C ALA A 104 -11.32 -7.53 -1.09
N LEU A 105 -11.89 -6.65 -0.28
CA LEU A 105 -11.62 -6.57 1.16
C LEU A 105 -11.87 -7.89 1.91
N PRO A 106 -12.96 -8.65 1.66
CA PRO A 106 -13.21 -9.88 2.41
C PRO A 106 -12.08 -10.90 2.30
N ALA A 107 -11.52 -11.11 1.11
CA ALA A 107 -10.43 -12.05 0.90
C ALA A 107 -9.12 -11.61 1.58
N ILE A 108 -8.84 -10.32 1.58
CA ILE A 108 -7.65 -9.76 2.23
C ILE A 108 -7.79 -9.82 3.74
N GLN A 109 -8.95 -9.47 4.29
CA GLN A 109 -9.23 -9.54 5.72
C GLN A 109 -9.24 -10.97 6.27
N ALA A 110 -9.52 -11.95 5.43
CA ALA A 110 -9.43 -13.36 5.82
C ALA A 110 -7.99 -13.82 6.10
N VAL A 111 -6.99 -13.09 5.59
CA VAL A 111 -5.56 -13.39 5.84
C VAL A 111 -5.10 -12.80 7.18
N ALA A 112 -5.38 -11.53 7.44
CA ALA A 112 -4.98 -10.83 8.66
C ALA A 112 -5.76 -9.50 8.81
N PRO A 113 -5.74 -8.86 9.99
CA PRO A 113 -6.26 -7.51 10.17
C PRO A 113 -5.70 -6.54 9.13
N LEU A 114 -6.57 -5.70 8.56
CA LEU A 114 -6.27 -4.80 7.45
C LEU A 114 -6.42 -3.33 7.85
N VAL A 115 -5.42 -2.54 7.53
CA VAL A 115 -5.47 -1.08 7.54
C VAL A 115 -5.37 -0.58 6.09
N VAL A 116 -6.29 0.27 5.67
CA VAL A 116 -6.26 0.91 4.35
C VAL A 116 -5.86 2.36 4.51
N ILE A 117 -4.82 2.76 3.77
CA ILE A 117 -4.38 4.15 3.66
C ILE A 117 -4.83 4.67 2.30
N GLY A 118 -5.65 5.71 2.30
CA GLY A 118 -6.12 6.35 1.08
C GLY A 118 -5.03 7.13 0.35
N PRO A 119 -5.38 7.72 -0.82
CA PRO A 119 -4.42 8.52 -1.58
C PRO A 119 -3.91 9.70 -0.75
N THR A 120 -2.60 9.88 -0.74
CA THR A 120 -1.97 11.03 -0.10
C THR A 120 -2.23 12.29 -0.90
N PRO A 121 -2.46 13.45 -0.26
CA PRO A 121 -2.51 14.73 -0.95
C PRO A 121 -1.21 14.98 -1.71
N VAL A 122 -1.33 15.46 -2.95
CA VAL A 122 -0.19 15.83 -3.78
C VAL A 122 -0.26 17.31 -4.14
N HIS A 123 0.90 17.93 -4.35
CA HIS A 123 0.99 19.30 -4.83
C HIS A 123 1.17 19.28 -6.34
N ASP A 124 0.09 19.46 -7.08
CA ASP A 124 0.04 19.30 -8.54
C ASP A 124 1.16 20.04 -9.28
N ALA A 125 1.43 21.30 -8.91
CA ALA A 125 2.48 22.12 -9.53
C ALA A 125 3.91 21.57 -9.32
N LYS A 126 4.10 20.61 -8.41
CA LYS A 126 5.40 19.99 -8.11
C LYS A 126 5.49 18.54 -8.59
N MET A 127 4.43 18.01 -9.18
CA MET A 127 4.42 16.65 -9.72
C MET A 127 5.02 16.63 -11.13
N PRO A 128 6.14 15.93 -11.35
CA PRO A 128 6.82 15.96 -12.67
C PRO A 128 6.06 15.20 -13.76
N MET A 129 4.98 14.51 -13.43
CA MET A 129 4.19 13.71 -14.37
C MET A 129 2.85 14.35 -14.73
N LEU A 130 2.51 15.50 -14.17
CA LEU A 130 1.24 16.20 -14.38
C LEU A 130 1.39 17.36 -15.35
#